data_248be2bc1719db13912552489cf02cbd
#
_entry.id   248be2bc1719db13912552489cf02cbd
#
_cell.length_a   1.000
_cell.length_b   1.000
_cell.length_c   1.000
_cell.angle_alpha   90.00
_cell.angle_beta   90.00
_cell.angle_gamma   90.00
#
_symmetry.space_group_name_H-M   'P 1'
#
loop_
_entity.id
_entity.type
_entity.pdbx_description
1 polymer ?
#
loop_
_entity_poly.entity_id
_entity_poly.type
_entity_poly.pdbx_seq_one_letter_code
_entity_poly.pdbx_strand_id
1 'polypeptide(L)' 'MQGIVDRIEDDIVVIETEGTMYNVDIELVEDDISEGDVVDIEFADNEIICVTKDYSQTQEREAYIEELTRDMWE' A
#
# COMPACT_ATOMS: atom_id res chain seq x y z
N MET A 1 7.27 -1.83 -6.35
CA MET A 1 6.36 -1.05 -7.23
C MET A 1 5.16 -0.60 -6.43
N GLN A 2 4.81 0.65 -6.54
CA GLN A 2 3.70 1.21 -5.80
C GLN A 2 2.39 1.08 -6.59
N GLY A 3 1.31 0.76 -5.89
CA GLY A 3 0.00 0.65 -6.51
C GLY A 3 -1.10 1.03 -5.54
N ILE A 4 -2.33 1.03 -6.04
CA ILE A 4 -3.51 1.37 -5.23
C ILE A 4 -4.48 0.21 -5.34
N VAL A 5 -5.03 -0.21 -4.21
CA VAL A 5 -5.99 -1.30 -4.18
C VAL A 5 -7.31 -0.80 -4.78
N ASP A 6 -7.69 -1.38 -5.91
CA ASP A 6 -8.95 -1.04 -6.57
C ASP A 6 -10.13 -1.69 -5.86
N ARG A 7 -10.01 -2.99 -5.61
CA ARG A 7 -11.05 -3.74 -4.91
C ARG A 7 -10.48 -5.03 -4.36
N ILE A 8 -11.19 -5.59 -3.40
CA ILE A 8 -10.85 -6.88 -2.81
C ILE A 8 -12.03 -7.82 -3.06
N GLU A 9 -11.76 -8.91 -3.75
CA GLU A 9 -12.73 -9.97 -3.96
C GLU A 9 -12.36 -11.14 -3.03
N ASP A 10 -13.17 -12.19 -3.00
CA ASP A 10 -13.05 -13.25 -2.00
C ASP A 10 -11.61 -13.68 -1.68
N ASP A 11 -10.84 -14.00 -2.69
CA ASP A 11 -9.46 -14.46 -2.50
C ASP A 11 -8.48 -13.74 -3.43
N ILE A 12 -8.90 -12.64 -4.03
CA ILE A 12 -8.07 -11.88 -4.96
C ILE A 12 -8.16 -10.39 -4.61
N VAL A 13 -7.00 -9.73 -4.66
CA VAL A 13 -6.91 -8.29 -4.50
C VAL A 13 -6.53 -7.69 -5.87
N VAL A 14 -7.36 -6.77 -6.36
CA VAL A 14 -7.09 -6.10 -7.62
C VAL A 14 -6.35 -4.81 -7.33
N ILE A 15 -5.16 -4.67 -7.90
CA ILE A 15 -4.30 -3.51 -7.64
C ILE A 15 -4.01 -2.80 -8.95
N GLU A 16 -4.19 -1.49 -8.97
CA GLU A 16 -3.89 -0.67 -10.13
C GLU A 16 -2.52 -0.01 -9.98
N THR A 17 -1.69 -0.14 -11.00
CA THR A 17 -0.39 0.52 -11.08
C THR A 17 -0.26 1.12 -12.46
N GLU A 18 0.04 2.39 -12.56
CA GLU A 18 0.36 3.08 -13.82
C GLU A 18 -0.35 2.55 -15.08
N GLY A 19 -1.67 2.36 -14.98
CA GLY A 19 -2.46 1.91 -16.11
C GLY A 19 -2.55 0.40 -16.29
N THR A 20 -1.96 -0.36 -15.40
CA THR A 20 -2.01 -1.83 -15.42
C THR A 20 -2.74 -2.33 -14.18
N MET A 21 -3.60 -3.32 -14.37
CA MET A 21 -4.33 -3.93 -13.27
C MET A 21 -3.72 -5.31 -12.99
N TYR A 22 -3.44 -5.57 -11.73
CA TYR A 22 -2.91 -6.86 -11.29
C TYR A 22 -3.90 -7.56 -10.38
N ASN A 23 -4.13 -8.84 -10.63
CA ASN A 23 -4.93 -9.69 -9.75
C ASN A 23 -3.95 -10.48 -8.88
N VAL A 24 -3.97 -10.21 -7.58
CA VAL A 24 -3.01 -10.80 -6.65
C VAL A 24 -3.76 -11.69 -5.67
N ASP A 25 -3.21 -12.89 -5.43
CA ASP A 25 -3.77 -13.80 -4.43
C ASP A 25 -3.74 -13.12 -3.06
N ILE A 26 -4.86 -13.17 -2.36
CA ILE A 26 -4.98 -12.51 -1.05
C ILE A 26 -3.97 -13.03 -0.04
N GLU A 27 -3.50 -14.26 -0.22
CA GLU A 27 -2.47 -14.82 0.66
C GLU A 27 -1.13 -14.11 0.55
N LEU A 28 -0.89 -13.44 -0.58
CA LEU A 28 0.32 -12.67 -0.79
C LEU A 28 0.19 -11.23 -0.31
N VAL A 29 -0.99 -10.85 0.14
CA VAL A 29 -1.30 -9.47 0.53
C VAL A 29 -1.42 -9.39 2.04
N GLU A 30 -0.86 -8.33 2.62
CA GLU A 30 -0.93 -8.07 4.06
C GLU A 30 -2.38 -7.96 4.54
N ASP A 31 -2.67 -8.46 5.73
CA ASP A 31 -4.04 -8.55 6.26
C ASP A 31 -4.71 -7.19 6.46
N ASP A 32 -3.94 -6.17 6.63
CA ASP A 32 -4.40 -4.83 7.02
C ASP A 32 -4.77 -3.94 5.85
N ILE A 33 -4.82 -4.49 4.65
CA ILE A 33 -5.02 -3.72 3.44
C ILE A 33 -6.51 -3.63 3.10
N SER A 34 -6.96 -2.43 2.73
CA SER A 34 -8.34 -2.15 2.35
C SER A 34 -8.38 -1.46 0.99
N GLU A 35 -9.57 -1.42 0.41
CA GLU A 35 -9.77 -0.71 -0.85
C GLU A 35 -9.36 0.75 -0.71
N GLY A 36 -8.62 1.24 -1.70
CA GLY A 36 -8.11 2.60 -1.70
C GLY A 36 -6.76 2.79 -1.05
N ASP A 37 -6.24 1.75 -0.40
CA ASP A 37 -4.93 1.84 0.24
C ASP A 37 -3.81 1.84 -0.79
N VAL A 38 -2.75 2.58 -0.47
CA VAL A 38 -1.52 2.56 -1.27
C VAL A 38 -0.68 1.40 -0.79
N VAL A 39 -0.21 0.58 -1.73
CA VAL A 39 0.54 -0.63 -1.41
C VAL A 39 1.84 -0.68 -2.20
N ASP A 40 2.78 -1.48 -1.71
CA ASP A 40 4.02 -1.74 -2.39
C ASP A 40 4.02 -3.20 -2.84
N ILE A 41 4.23 -3.42 -4.13
CA ILE A 41 4.24 -4.75 -4.72
C ILE A 41 5.69 -5.17 -4.95
N GLU A 42 6.05 -6.32 -4.42
CA GLU A 42 7.39 -6.87 -4.63
C GLU A 42 7.35 -7.99 -5.66
N PHE A 43 8.31 -7.93 -6.57
CA PHE A 43 8.45 -8.90 -7.64
C PHE A 43 9.75 -9.70 -7.49
N ALA A 44 9.69 -10.95 -7.88
CA ALA A 44 10.87 -11.78 -8.05
C ALA A 44 10.68 -12.59 -9.32
N ASP A 45 11.65 -12.52 -10.23
CA ASP A 45 11.61 -13.23 -11.53
C ASP A 45 10.33 -12.94 -12.31
N ASN A 46 9.88 -11.68 -12.28
CA ASN A 46 8.68 -11.20 -12.97
C ASN A 46 7.39 -11.73 -12.35
N GLU A 47 7.44 -12.29 -11.15
CA GLU A 47 6.26 -12.73 -10.44
C GLU A 47 6.08 -11.93 -9.17
N ILE A 48 4.83 -11.66 -8.81
CA ILE A 48 4.52 -10.97 -7.56
C ILE A 48 4.69 -11.94 -6.41
N ILE A 49 5.54 -11.58 -5.45
CA ILE A 49 5.80 -12.44 -4.29
C ILE A 49 5.12 -11.96 -3.03
N CYS A 50 4.91 -10.66 -2.89
CA CYS A 50 4.14 -10.15 -1.77
C CYS A 50 3.70 -8.72 -2.02
N VAL A 51 2.66 -8.31 -1.29
CA VAL A 51 2.12 -6.95 -1.34
C VAL A 51 1.97 -6.46 0.09
N THR A 52 2.60 -5.34 0.39
CA THR A 52 2.55 -4.75 1.73
C THR A 52 2.00 -3.34 1.65
N LYS A 53 1.42 -2.89 2.75
CA LYS A 53 0.91 -1.54 2.84
C LYS A 53 2.07 -0.55 2.81
N ASP A 54 1.91 0.51 2.04
CA ASP A 54 2.94 1.54 1.96
C ASP A 54 2.83 2.45 3.18
N TYR A 55 3.55 2.12 4.22
CA TYR A 55 3.55 2.89 5.46
C TYR A 55 4.33 4.18 5.35
N SER A 56 5.20 4.31 4.36
CA SER A 56 6.05 5.48 4.28
C SER A 56 5.26 6.76 4.08
N GLN A 57 4.21 6.73 3.27
CA GLN A 57 3.37 7.91 3.08
C GLN A 57 2.58 8.27 4.34
N THR A 58 2.04 7.27 5.01
CA THR A 58 1.31 7.49 6.25
C THR A 58 2.24 8.01 7.35
N GLN A 59 3.41 7.42 7.46
CA GLN A 59 4.39 7.82 8.46
C GLN A 59 4.90 9.25 8.20
N GLU A 60 5.12 9.59 6.96
CA GLU A 60 5.55 10.94 6.61
C GLU A 60 4.52 11.98 7.03
N ARG A 61 3.24 11.70 6.81
CA ARG A 61 2.18 12.60 7.24
C ARG A 61 2.15 12.78 8.74
N GLU A 62 2.22 11.67 9.47
CA GLU A 62 2.19 11.71 10.92
C GLU A 62 3.40 12.44 11.48
N ALA A 63 4.58 12.17 10.93
CA ALA A 63 5.78 12.84 11.34
C ALA A 63 5.72 14.34 11.08
N TYR A 64 5.17 14.72 9.94
CA TYR A 64 5.01 16.13 9.60
C TYR A 64 4.09 16.85 10.57
N ILE A 65 2.98 16.23 10.93
CA ILE A 65 2.03 16.80 11.88
C ILE A 65 2.66 16.92 13.26
N GLU A 66 3.40 15.92 13.68
CA GLU A 66 4.09 15.96 14.97
C GLU A 66 5.12 17.09 15.04
N GLU A 67 5.86 17.26 13.96
CA GLU A 67 6.83 18.35 13.91
C GLU A 67 6.16 19.71 14.04
N LEU A 68 5.07 19.92 13.35
CA LEU A 68 4.33 21.17 13.43
C LEU A 68 3.80 21.40 14.84
N THR A 69 3.28 20.37 15.47
CA THR A 69 2.80 20.46 16.84
C THR A 69 3.92 20.80 17.80
N ARG A 70 5.06 20.16 17.62
CA ARG A 70 6.22 20.38 18.46
C ARG A 70 6.70 21.81 18.36
N ASP A 71 6.75 22.34 17.16
CA ASP A 71 7.15 23.74 16.94
C ASP A 71 6.20 24.71 17.62
N MET A 72 4.93 24.37 17.67
CA MET A 72 3.94 25.21 18.30
C MET A 72 4.07 25.27 19.82
N TRP A 73 4.60 24.21 20.39
CA TRP A 73 4.78 24.13 21.84
C TRP A 73 6.00 24.88 22.33
N GLU A 74 6.95 25.15 21.48
CA GLU A 74 8.16 25.88 21.83
C GLU A 74 8.06 27.35 21.46
#